data_c9c06ab6257a8988d2c09e796fa87ce5
#
_entry.id   c9c06ab6257a8988d2c09e796fa87ce5
#
_cell.length_a   1.000
_cell.length_b   1.000
_cell.length_c   1.000
_cell.angle_alpha   90.00
_cell.angle_beta   90.00
_cell.angle_gamma   90.00
#
_symmetry.space_group_name_H-M   'P 1'
#
loop_
_entity.id
_entity.type
_entity.pdbx_description
1 polymer ?
#
loop_
_entity_poly.entity_id
_entity_poly.type
_entity_poly.pdbx_seq_one_letter_code
_entity_poly.pdbx_strand_id
1 'polypeptide(L)'
;MKIVKYTTAFLTALFIGIVLLERVPGVMTPTADQYESFMFHLFKISLLDDITHGLSGILGLFALWKGYRMSVYFLMLIGGYYALDATFFLINGFITGQSIIDNIMLNGPHIGITILILYALSKALKSIEIR
;
A
#
# COMPACT_ATOMS: atom_id res chain seq x y z
N MET A 1 1.34 21.37 1.91
CA MET A 1 1.20 20.76 3.25
C MET A 1 -0.05 19.91 3.42
N LYS A 2 -1.24 20.34 2.98
CA LYS A 2 -2.50 19.55 3.15
C LYS A 2 -2.47 18.20 2.46
N ILE A 3 -1.94 18.12 1.22
CA ILE A 3 -1.91 16.88 0.43
C ILE A 3 -1.16 15.74 1.14
N VAL A 4 0.01 16.01 1.72
CA VAL A 4 0.79 15.01 2.47
C VAL A 4 -0.03 14.46 3.63
N LYS A 5 -0.67 15.33 4.42
CA LYS A 5 -1.50 14.92 5.56
C LYS A 5 -2.70 14.08 5.13
N TYR A 6 -3.39 14.49 4.06
CA TYR A 6 -4.55 13.74 3.56
C TYR A 6 -4.14 12.40 2.95
N THR A 7 -3.04 12.36 2.19
CA THR A 7 -2.53 11.09 1.66
C THR A 7 -2.10 10.15 2.79
N THR A 8 -1.41 10.65 3.82
CA THR A 8 -1.06 9.84 5.00
C THR A 8 -2.31 9.31 5.70
N ALA A 9 -3.31 10.17 5.93
CA ALA A 9 -4.56 9.76 6.58
C ALA A 9 -5.33 8.72 5.76
N PHE A 10 -5.42 8.91 4.44
CA PHE A 10 -6.05 7.96 3.53
C PHE A 10 -5.36 6.60 3.55
N LEU A 11 -4.03 6.56 3.41
CA LEU A 11 -3.27 5.30 3.42
C LEU A 11 -3.35 4.61 4.78
N THR A 12 -3.30 5.37 5.88
CA THR A 12 -3.48 4.84 7.23
C THR A 12 -4.84 4.15 7.36
N ALA A 13 -5.91 4.83 6.94
CA ALA A 13 -7.26 4.27 6.97
C ALA A 13 -7.40 3.06 6.05
N LEU A 14 -6.78 3.08 4.87
CA LEU A 14 -6.76 1.96 3.93
C LEU A 14 -6.11 0.72 4.55
N PHE A 15 -4.91 0.86 5.10
CA PHE A 15 -4.18 -0.27 5.69
C PHE A 15 -4.88 -0.86 6.91
N ILE A 16 -5.38 -0.02 7.81
CA ILE A 16 -6.18 -0.48 8.95
C ILE A 16 -7.49 -1.12 8.45
N GLY A 17 -8.11 -0.53 7.45
CA GLY A 17 -9.33 -1.04 6.84
C GLY A 17 -9.16 -2.44 6.24
N ILE A 18 -8.05 -2.69 5.55
CA ILE A 18 -7.73 -4.02 5.00
C ILE A 18 -7.66 -5.05 6.13
N VAL A 19 -6.85 -4.79 7.16
CA VAL A 19 -6.70 -5.70 8.32
C VAL A 19 -8.04 -5.96 9.04
N LEU A 20 -8.91 -4.96 9.12
CA LEU A 20 -10.24 -5.12 9.70
C LEU A 20 -11.18 -5.93 8.80
N LEU A 21 -11.14 -5.68 7.47
CA LEU A 21 -11.95 -6.41 6.49
C LEU A 21 -11.64 -7.91 6.47
N GLU A 22 -10.39 -8.29 6.68
CA GLU A 22 -9.98 -9.69 6.78
C GLU A 22 -10.65 -10.43 7.93
N ARG A 23 -11.14 -9.73 8.94
CA ARG A 23 -11.88 -10.28 10.08
C ARG A 23 -13.38 -10.42 9.83
N VAL A 24 -13.87 -9.91 8.71
CA VAL A 24 -15.31 -9.98 8.37
C VAL A 24 -15.60 -11.35 7.74
N PRO A 25 -16.57 -12.13 8.28
CA PRO A 25 -16.96 -13.41 7.71
C PRO A 25 -17.34 -13.29 6.24
N GLY A 26 -16.82 -14.18 5.39
CA GLY A 26 -17.09 -14.21 3.96
C GLY A 26 -16.23 -13.30 3.09
N VAL A 27 -15.39 -12.44 3.68
CA VAL A 27 -14.43 -11.60 2.92
C VAL A 27 -13.22 -12.42 2.49
N MET A 28 -12.72 -13.27 3.39
CA MET A 28 -11.56 -14.12 3.13
C MET A 28 -11.98 -15.54 2.73
N THR A 29 -11.34 -16.06 1.69
CA THR A 29 -11.48 -17.44 1.24
C THR A 29 -10.16 -18.16 1.51
N PRO A 30 -10.12 -19.18 2.39
CA PRO A 30 -8.90 -19.92 2.67
C PRO A 30 -8.42 -20.69 1.44
N THR A 31 -7.12 -20.86 1.33
CA THR A 31 -6.47 -21.72 0.33
C THR A 31 -6.00 -23.03 0.99
N ALA A 32 -5.37 -23.91 0.20
CA ALA A 32 -4.72 -25.10 0.74
C ALA A 32 -3.50 -24.75 1.63
N ASP A 33 -2.91 -23.59 1.43
CA ASP A 33 -1.85 -23.08 2.27
C ASP A 33 -2.46 -22.28 3.44
N GLN A 34 -2.15 -22.70 4.67
CA GLN A 34 -2.66 -22.06 5.89
C GLN A 34 -2.18 -20.60 6.08
N TYR A 35 -1.17 -20.16 5.34
CA TYR A 35 -0.61 -18.79 5.41
C TYR A 35 -1.11 -17.88 4.30
N GLU A 36 -2.00 -18.38 3.43
CA GLU A 36 -2.52 -17.64 2.29
C GLU A 36 -4.04 -17.72 2.24
N SER A 37 -4.66 -16.65 1.78
CA SER A 37 -6.11 -16.58 1.53
C SER A 37 -6.41 -15.61 0.40
N PHE A 38 -7.62 -15.65 -0.15
CA PHE A 38 -8.07 -14.69 -1.13
C PHE A 38 -9.10 -13.74 -0.52
N MET A 39 -8.82 -12.44 -0.59
CA MET A 39 -9.77 -11.40 -0.26
C MET A 39 -10.70 -11.17 -1.46
N PHE A 40 -12.01 -11.25 -1.23
CA PHE A 40 -13.05 -11.14 -2.26
C PHE A 40 -12.87 -12.08 -3.46
N HIS A 41 -12.21 -13.23 -3.30
CA HIS A 41 -11.79 -14.15 -4.36
C HIS A 41 -10.88 -13.53 -5.44
N LEU A 42 -10.34 -12.34 -5.21
CA LEU A 42 -9.56 -11.58 -6.20
C LEU A 42 -8.09 -11.39 -5.80
N PHE A 43 -7.87 -10.95 -4.57
CA PHE A 43 -6.54 -10.58 -4.12
C PHE A 43 -5.99 -11.65 -3.18
N LYS A 44 -4.87 -12.25 -3.57
CA LYS A 44 -4.14 -13.16 -2.72
C LYS A 44 -3.46 -12.35 -1.61
N ILE A 45 -3.73 -12.73 -0.38
CA ILE A 45 -3.16 -12.10 0.82
C ILE A 45 -2.41 -13.18 1.60
N SER A 46 -1.18 -12.91 1.92
CA SER A 46 -0.33 -13.75 2.76
C SER A 46 -0.26 -13.19 4.18
N LEU A 47 0.19 -14.01 5.12
CA LEU A 47 0.48 -13.55 6.48
C LEU A 47 1.47 -12.37 6.50
N LEU A 48 2.41 -12.32 5.54
CA LEU A 48 3.35 -11.21 5.43
C LEU A 48 2.65 -9.91 5.03
N ASP A 49 1.67 -9.99 4.12
CA ASP A 49 0.87 -8.83 3.72
C ASP A 49 0.06 -8.28 4.90
N ASP A 50 -0.57 -9.16 5.70
CA ASP A 50 -1.32 -8.78 6.91
C ASP A 50 -0.44 -8.02 7.90
N ILE A 51 0.74 -8.54 8.18
CA ILE A 51 1.71 -7.89 9.06
C ILE A 51 2.14 -6.55 8.49
N THR A 52 2.41 -6.49 7.20
CA THR A 52 2.83 -5.25 6.52
C THR A 52 1.73 -4.19 6.54
N HIS A 53 0.48 -4.57 6.27
CA HIS A 53 -0.67 -3.67 6.37
C HIS A 53 -0.88 -3.17 7.80
N GLY A 54 -0.82 -4.06 8.78
CA GLY A 54 -0.97 -3.70 10.20
C GLY A 54 0.11 -2.73 10.67
N LEU A 55 1.38 -3.02 10.38
CA LEU A 55 2.51 -2.15 10.71
C LEU A 55 2.41 -0.80 9.99
N SER A 56 2.06 -0.80 8.70
CA SER A 56 1.87 0.43 7.92
C SER A 56 0.75 1.30 8.50
N GLY A 57 -0.34 0.69 8.93
CA GLY A 57 -1.43 1.40 9.61
C GLY A 57 -0.98 2.05 10.91
N ILE A 58 -0.26 1.33 11.78
CA ILE A 58 0.29 1.83 13.05
C ILE A 58 1.29 2.97 12.80
N LEU A 59 2.21 2.79 11.87
CA LEU A 59 3.19 3.83 11.50
C LEU A 59 2.51 5.07 10.94
N GLY A 60 1.44 4.90 10.17
CA GLY A 60 0.63 6.00 9.65
C GLY A 60 -0.06 6.80 10.75
N LEU A 61 -0.66 6.14 11.75
CA LEU A 61 -1.21 6.82 12.94
C LEU A 61 -0.15 7.61 13.69
N PHE A 62 1.01 7.00 13.92
CA PHE A 62 2.13 7.66 14.55
C PHE A 62 2.61 8.88 13.76
N ALA A 63 2.70 8.77 12.43
CA ALA A 63 3.10 9.86 11.55
C ALA A 63 2.10 11.03 11.60
N LEU A 64 0.79 10.73 11.59
CA LEU A 64 -0.26 11.74 11.72
C LEU A 64 -0.20 12.46 13.08
N TRP A 65 0.04 11.71 14.15
CA TRP A 65 0.19 12.28 15.49
C TRP A 65 1.42 13.20 15.60
N LYS A 66 2.56 12.80 15.05
CA LYS A 66 3.81 13.58 15.07
C LYS A 66 3.82 14.74 14.07
N GLY A 67 2.90 14.77 13.12
CA GLY A 67 2.68 15.87 12.20
C GLY A 67 3.40 15.77 10.86
N TYR A 68 3.52 16.90 10.18
CA TYR A 68 3.90 16.98 8.76
C TYR A 68 5.20 16.26 8.41
N ARG A 69 6.27 16.53 9.15
CA ARG A 69 7.61 15.97 8.88
C ARG A 69 7.59 14.44 8.93
N MET A 70 6.94 13.87 9.94
CA MET A 70 6.81 12.42 10.08
C MET A 70 5.89 11.83 9.03
N SER A 71 4.86 12.55 8.60
CA SER A 71 4.03 12.15 7.47
C SER A 71 4.82 12.07 6.16
N VAL A 72 5.76 12.99 5.93
CA VAL A 72 6.68 12.91 4.76
C VAL A 72 7.56 11.66 4.86
N TYR A 73 8.18 11.40 6.01
CA TYR A 73 9.00 10.20 6.19
C TYR A 73 8.21 8.91 6.04
N PHE A 74 6.99 8.86 6.57
CA PHE A 74 6.08 7.75 6.37
C PHE A 74 5.80 7.51 4.88
N LEU A 75 5.44 8.57 4.13
CA LEU A 75 5.19 8.45 2.69
C LEU A 75 6.45 8.01 1.92
N MET A 76 7.64 8.47 2.28
CA MET A 76 8.88 8.02 1.66
C MET A 76 9.15 6.54 1.92
N LEU A 77 8.97 6.08 3.16
CA LEU A 77 9.16 4.67 3.53
C LEU A 77 8.16 3.76 2.81
N ILE A 78 6.87 4.07 2.94
CA ILE A 78 5.80 3.27 2.32
C ILE A 78 5.86 3.36 0.80
N GLY A 79 6.13 4.53 0.24
CA GLY A 79 6.27 4.70 -1.21
C GLY A 79 7.45 3.90 -1.77
N GLY A 80 8.58 3.87 -1.08
CA GLY A 80 9.73 3.04 -1.45
C GLY A 80 9.40 1.55 -1.40
N TYR A 81 8.75 1.11 -0.34
CA TYR A 81 8.33 -0.28 -0.19
C TYR A 81 7.37 -0.70 -1.32
N TYR A 82 6.27 0.03 -1.54
CA TYR A 82 5.29 -0.32 -2.57
C TYR A 82 5.83 -0.18 -4.00
N ALA A 83 6.76 0.74 -4.25
CA ALA A 83 7.42 0.85 -5.55
C ALA A 83 8.29 -0.38 -5.85
N LEU A 84 9.05 -0.86 -4.86
CA LEU A 84 9.85 -2.07 -4.99
C LEU A 84 8.97 -3.30 -5.15
N ASP A 85 7.93 -3.42 -4.35
CA ASP A 85 6.97 -4.51 -4.37
C ASP A 85 6.23 -4.58 -5.72
N ALA A 86 5.66 -3.48 -6.19
CA ALA A 86 5.02 -3.41 -7.51
C ALA A 86 5.98 -3.77 -8.64
N THR A 87 7.24 -3.30 -8.57
CA THR A 87 8.26 -3.61 -9.58
C THR A 87 8.59 -5.09 -9.58
N PHE A 88 8.80 -5.68 -8.40
CA PHE A 88 9.10 -7.10 -8.25
C PHE A 88 7.98 -7.97 -8.82
N PHE A 89 6.73 -7.71 -8.44
CA PHE A 89 5.59 -8.50 -8.91
C PHE A 89 5.32 -8.32 -10.40
N LEU A 90 5.49 -7.11 -10.96
CA LEU A 90 5.38 -6.88 -12.39
C LEU A 90 6.42 -7.70 -13.17
N ILE A 91 7.68 -7.66 -12.74
CA ILE A 91 8.75 -8.43 -13.38
C ILE A 91 8.47 -9.93 -13.27
N ASN A 92 8.10 -10.41 -12.07
CA ASN A 92 7.79 -11.82 -11.85
C ASN A 92 6.61 -12.28 -12.71
N GLY A 93 5.56 -11.48 -12.84
CA GLY A 93 4.42 -11.77 -13.70
C GLY A 93 4.80 -11.93 -15.17
N PHE A 94 5.69 -11.07 -15.68
CA PHE A 94 6.22 -11.23 -17.04
C PHE A 94 7.07 -12.49 -17.21
N ILE A 95 7.93 -12.80 -16.25
CA ILE A 95 8.77 -14.00 -16.29
C ILE A 95 7.92 -15.28 -16.26
N THR A 96 6.83 -15.28 -15.50
CA THR A 96 5.92 -16.43 -15.37
C THR A 96 4.88 -16.53 -16.50
N GLY A 97 4.93 -15.62 -17.47
CA GLY A 97 4.07 -15.65 -18.65
C GLY A 97 2.64 -15.14 -18.43
N GLN A 98 2.41 -14.34 -17.39
CA GLN A 98 1.12 -13.67 -17.22
C GLN A 98 0.86 -12.69 -18.37
N SER A 99 -0.40 -12.53 -18.75
CA SER A 99 -0.77 -11.48 -19.69
C SER A 99 -0.49 -10.10 -19.11
N ILE A 100 -0.18 -9.12 -19.95
CA ILE A 100 0.07 -7.73 -19.51
C ILE A 100 -1.12 -7.21 -18.70
N ILE A 101 -2.34 -7.48 -19.16
CA ILE A 101 -3.55 -6.99 -18.52
C ILE A 101 -3.72 -7.62 -17.14
N ASP A 102 -3.60 -8.93 -17.02
CA ASP A 102 -3.74 -9.63 -15.74
C ASP A 102 -2.68 -9.17 -14.75
N ASN A 103 -1.43 -9.05 -15.22
CA ASN A 103 -0.32 -8.59 -14.41
C ASN A 103 -0.55 -7.16 -13.85
N ILE A 104 -1.00 -6.23 -14.70
CA ILE A 104 -1.33 -4.86 -14.27
C ILE A 104 -2.55 -4.86 -13.34
N MET A 105 -3.57 -5.65 -13.60
CA MET A 105 -4.76 -5.71 -12.73
C MET A 105 -4.44 -6.26 -11.34
N LEU A 106 -3.66 -7.34 -11.26
CA LEU A 106 -3.25 -7.93 -9.97
C LEU A 106 -2.37 -6.98 -9.15
N ASN A 107 -1.49 -6.23 -9.82
CA ASN A 107 -0.59 -5.26 -9.18
C ASN A 107 -1.18 -3.84 -9.07
N GLY A 108 -2.38 -3.62 -9.59
CA GLY A 108 -3.05 -2.33 -9.64
C GLY A 108 -3.09 -1.58 -8.31
N PRO A 109 -3.45 -2.21 -7.19
CA PRO A 109 -3.44 -1.55 -5.88
C PRO A 109 -2.05 -1.01 -5.49
N HIS A 110 -0.99 -1.79 -5.66
CA HIS A 110 0.39 -1.38 -5.33
C HIS A 110 0.88 -0.26 -6.25
N ILE A 111 0.59 -0.34 -7.54
CA ILE A 111 0.88 0.71 -8.52
C ILE A 111 0.14 2.00 -8.15
N GLY A 112 -1.16 1.90 -7.84
CA GLY A 112 -1.99 3.05 -7.47
C GLY A 112 -1.51 3.75 -6.20
N ILE A 113 -1.15 2.99 -5.17
CA ILE A 113 -0.57 3.51 -3.93
C ILE A 113 0.76 4.23 -4.22
N THR A 114 1.63 3.61 -5.02
CA THR A 114 2.93 4.20 -5.41
C THR A 114 2.73 5.54 -6.12
N ILE A 115 1.86 5.61 -7.13
CA ILE A 115 1.57 6.84 -7.87
C ILE A 115 1.02 7.93 -6.94
N LEU A 116 0.08 7.60 -6.07
CA LEU A 116 -0.51 8.54 -5.12
C LEU A 116 0.55 9.13 -4.19
N ILE A 117 1.45 8.30 -3.67
CA ILE A 117 2.54 8.73 -2.79
C ILE A 117 3.52 9.63 -3.53
N LEU A 118 3.97 9.23 -4.72
CA LEU A 118 4.89 10.03 -5.54
C LEU A 118 4.29 11.41 -5.87
N TYR A 119 3.00 11.45 -6.18
CA TYR A 119 2.30 12.71 -6.39
C TYR A 119 2.31 13.59 -5.13
N ALA A 120 1.99 13.04 -3.96
CA ALA A 120 1.98 13.79 -2.71
C ALA A 120 3.39 14.31 -2.35
N LEU A 121 4.43 13.49 -2.52
CA LEU A 121 5.82 13.87 -2.27
C LEU A 121 6.32 14.94 -3.26
N SER A 122 5.96 14.85 -4.54
CA SER A 122 6.32 15.86 -5.55
C SER A 122 5.76 17.25 -5.20
N LYS A 123 4.54 17.29 -4.65
CA LYS A 123 3.94 18.56 -4.17
C LYS A 123 4.61 19.07 -2.90
N ALA A 124 5.08 18.16 -2.02
CA ALA A 124 5.84 18.54 -0.83
C ALA A 124 7.17 19.20 -1.20
N LEU A 125 7.93 18.62 -2.14
CA LEU A 125 9.22 19.14 -2.59
C LEU A 125 9.09 20.53 -3.21
N LYS A 126 8.12 20.73 -4.12
CA LYS A 126 7.86 22.04 -4.73
C LYS A 126 7.54 23.13 -3.70
N SER A 127 6.94 22.78 -2.58
CA SER A 127 6.62 23.74 -1.51
C SER A 127 7.83 24.18 -0.71
N ILE A 128 8.94 23.45 -0.78
CA ILE A 128 10.22 23.78 -0.12
C ILE A 128 11.07 24.72 -1.00
N GLU A 129 11.05 24.51 -2.32
CA GLU A 129 11.84 25.34 -3.28
C GLU A 129 11.34 26.78 -3.39
N ILE A 130 10.09 27.06 -3.04
CA ILE A 130 9.47 28.40 -3.16
C ILE A 130 9.70 29.26 -1.88
N ARG A 131 10.34 28.72 -0.86
CA ARG A 131 10.65 29.45 0.38
C ARG A 131 12.11 29.84 0.48
#